data_10141df367637c5a71d5df0dcdf9e84d
#
_entry.id   10141df367637c5a71d5df0dcdf9e84d
#
_cell.length_a   1.000
_cell.length_b   1.000
_cell.length_c   1.000
_cell.angle_alpha   90.00
_cell.angle_beta   90.00
_cell.angle_gamma   90.00
#
_symmetry.space_group_name_H-M   'P 1'
#
loop_
_entity.id
_entity.type
_entity.pdbx_description
1 polymer ?
#
loop_
_entity_poly.entity_id
_entity_poly.type
_entity_poly.pdbx_seq_one_letter_code
_entity_poly.pdbx_strand_id
1 'polypeptide(L)'
;MAGSFTSEELFQWIEEGRDYVYLDVRGEEDHARFSIEGPSDIALVNVPYFDFMEDPVGCVEALDPEATYRTICAKQGSAMFVAEILEEAGFDDVRWLEGGMIGWGQVLIPKRIPTPAGYELWQFNRPGKASCSYGLVHDGQMMVFDASRNIDFYTTFA
;
A
#
# COMPACT_ATOMS: atom_id res chain seq x y z
N MET A 1 16.57 -12.85 3.42
CA MET A 1 15.34 -12.45 4.15
C MET A 1 14.76 -11.25 3.42
N ALA A 2 13.59 -11.40 2.85
CA ALA A 2 12.95 -10.37 2.05
C ALA A 2 12.73 -9.07 2.86
N GLY A 3 12.95 -7.92 2.21
CA GLY A 3 12.72 -6.61 2.81
C GLY A 3 11.24 -6.28 2.94
N SER A 4 10.92 -5.20 3.66
CA SER A 4 9.56 -4.66 3.75
C SER A 4 9.43 -3.32 3.02
N PHE A 5 8.20 -2.86 2.85
CA PHE A 5 7.88 -1.50 2.43
C PHE A 5 6.62 -1.00 3.13
N THR A 6 6.52 0.31 3.28
CA THR A 6 5.40 0.96 3.98
C THR A 6 4.24 1.30 3.04
N SER A 7 3.09 1.65 3.63
CA SER A 7 1.94 2.15 2.86
C SER A 7 2.23 3.49 2.17
N GLU A 8 3.09 4.33 2.74
CA GLU A 8 3.54 5.59 2.15
C GLU A 8 4.41 5.36 0.91
N GLU A 9 5.35 4.39 0.99
CA GLU A 9 6.16 3.98 -0.17
C GLU A 9 5.28 3.37 -1.26
N LEU A 10 4.29 2.52 -0.90
CA LEU A 10 3.33 1.98 -1.84
C LEU A 10 2.59 3.10 -2.59
N PHE A 11 2.07 4.09 -1.87
CA PHE A 11 1.38 5.22 -2.47
C PHE A 11 2.29 5.99 -3.43
N GLN A 12 3.52 6.28 -2.99
CA GLN A 12 4.50 6.97 -3.82
C GLN A 12 4.82 6.20 -5.11
N TRP A 13 5.04 4.88 -5.02
CA TRP A 13 5.35 4.04 -6.18
C TRP A 13 4.20 3.97 -7.18
N ILE A 14 2.96 3.93 -6.70
CA ILE A 14 1.76 4.00 -7.55
C ILE A 14 1.66 5.36 -8.26
N GLU A 15 1.89 6.47 -7.54
CA GLU A 15 1.88 7.83 -8.11
C GLU A 15 3.01 8.03 -9.14
N GLU A 16 4.18 7.43 -8.91
CA GLU A 16 5.33 7.47 -9.81
C GLU A 16 5.21 6.51 -11.01
N GLY A 17 4.22 5.62 -11.01
CA GLY A 17 4.05 4.59 -12.04
C GLY A 17 5.23 3.60 -12.09
N ARG A 18 5.71 3.16 -10.89
CA ARG A 18 6.79 2.17 -10.82
C ARG A 18 6.33 0.85 -11.44
N ASP A 19 7.22 0.24 -12.20
CA ASP A 19 6.99 -1.06 -12.84
C ASP A 19 7.19 -2.21 -11.84
N TYR A 20 6.26 -2.31 -10.89
CA TYR A 20 6.18 -3.38 -9.91
C TYR A 20 4.95 -4.25 -10.13
N VAL A 21 5.09 -5.54 -9.89
CA VAL A 21 3.95 -6.47 -9.82
C VAL A 21 3.54 -6.62 -8.36
N TYR A 22 2.33 -6.16 -8.02
CA TYR A 22 1.75 -6.32 -6.69
C TYR A 22 1.08 -7.70 -6.60
N LEU A 23 1.69 -8.59 -5.82
CA LEU A 23 1.22 -9.96 -5.61
C LEU A 23 0.38 -10.03 -4.35
N ASP A 24 -0.94 -10.03 -4.50
CA ASP A 24 -1.88 -10.18 -3.40
C ASP A 24 -2.07 -11.66 -3.07
N VAL A 25 -1.63 -12.07 -1.88
CA VAL A 25 -1.70 -13.45 -1.43
C VAL A 25 -2.89 -13.73 -0.51
N ARG A 26 -3.88 -12.83 -0.48
CA ARG A 26 -5.16 -13.09 0.18
C ARG A 26 -6.02 -14.02 -0.67
N GLY A 27 -7.04 -14.62 -0.04
CA GLY A 27 -8.04 -15.38 -0.78
C GLY A 27 -8.76 -14.50 -1.82
N GLU A 28 -9.23 -15.13 -2.90
CA GLU A 28 -9.90 -14.46 -4.03
C GLU A 28 -11.08 -13.57 -3.60
N GLU A 29 -11.86 -14.00 -2.60
CA GLU A 29 -13.01 -13.26 -2.08
C GLU A 29 -12.58 -11.93 -1.42
N ASP A 30 -11.51 -11.94 -0.61
CA ASP A 30 -10.97 -10.74 0.03
C ASP A 30 -10.31 -9.81 -0.99
N HIS A 31 -9.61 -10.37 -1.97
CA HIS A 31 -9.04 -9.64 -3.09
C HIS A 31 -10.12 -8.91 -3.90
N ALA A 32 -11.17 -9.63 -4.31
CA ALA A 32 -12.28 -9.07 -5.08
C ALA A 32 -13.09 -8.00 -4.31
N ARG A 33 -13.16 -8.12 -2.98
CA ARG A 33 -13.88 -7.14 -2.13
C ARG A 33 -13.14 -5.82 -1.99
N PHE A 34 -11.82 -5.85 -1.92
CA PHE A 34 -10.98 -4.68 -1.71
C PHE A 34 -9.54 -4.97 -2.12
N SER A 35 -9.07 -4.32 -3.16
CA SER A 35 -7.70 -4.43 -3.68
C SER A 35 -7.03 -3.05 -3.76
N ILE A 36 -5.74 -3.03 -4.11
CA ILE A 36 -5.02 -1.80 -4.38
C ILE A 36 -5.47 -1.26 -5.72
N GLU A 37 -5.77 0.03 -5.75
CA GLU A 37 -6.12 0.77 -6.95
C GLU A 37 -5.18 1.97 -7.13
N GLY A 38 -4.98 2.40 -8.35
CA GLY A 38 -4.14 3.53 -8.70
C GLY A 38 -4.75 4.38 -9.82
N PRO A 39 -4.15 5.54 -10.13
CA PRO A 39 -4.59 6.44 -11.20
C PRO A 39 -4.37 5.87 -12.61
N SER A 40 -3.54 4.84 -12.72
CA SER A 40 -3.26 4.08 -13.94
C SER A 40 -3.42 2.59 -13.66
N ASP A 41 -3.47 1.79 -14.71
CA ASP A 41 -3.48 0.33 -14.56
C ASP A 41 -2.19 -0.11 -13.86
N ILE A 42 -2.34 -0.69 -12.68
CA ILE A 42 -1.26 -1.31 -11.93
C ILE A 42 -1.23 -2.81 -12.19
N ALA A 43 -0.04 -3.39 -12.26
CA ALA A 43 0.09 -4.83 -12.39
C ALA A 43 -0.24 -5.50 -11.04
N LEU A 44 -1.46 -5.96 -10.90
CA LEU A 44 -1.96 -6.63 -9.69
C LEU A 44 -2.32 -8.07 -10.01
N VAL A 45 -1.68 -9.02 -9.33
CA VAL A 45 -1.89 -10.46 -9.48
C VAL A 45 -2.36 -11.04 -8.15
N ASN A 46 -3.37 -11.91 -8.19
CA ASN A 46 -3.82 -12.62 -6.99
C ASN A 46 -3.46 -14.11 -7.10
N VAL A 47 -2.64 -14.58 -6.16
CA VAL A 47 -2.34 -16.00 -5.95
C VAL A 47 -2.47 -16.26 -4.46
N PRO A 48 -3.51 -16.98 -4.02
CA PRO A 48 -3.76 -17.20 -2.60
C PRO A 48 -2.58 -17.86 -1.87
N TYR A 49 -2.33 -17.42 -0.64
CA TYR A 49 -1.29 -17.99 0.24
C TYR A 49 -1.37 -19.52 0.37
N PHE A 50 -2.59 -20.07 0.40
CA PHE A 50 -2.77 -21.51 0.52
C PHE A 50 -2.28 -22.27 -0.72
N ASP A 51 -2.33 -21.69 -1.91
CA ASP A 51 -1.79 -22.30 -3.13
C ASP A 51 -0.26 -22.41 -3.02
N PHE A 52 0.42 -21.40 -2.49
CA PHE A 52 1.86 -21.47 -2.18
C PHE A 52 2.20 -22.51 -1.11
N MET A 53 1.28 -22.78 -0.18
CA MET A 53 1.47 -23.85 0.83
C MET A 53 1.30 -25.24 0.22
N GLU A 54 0.42 -25.42 -0.76
CA GLU A 54 0.13 -26.69 -1.41
C GLU A 54 1.13 -27.02 -2.53
N ASP A 55 1.43 -26.03 -3.39
CA ASP A 55 2.34 -26.20 -4.52
C ASP A 55 3.22 -24.94 -4.72
N PRO A 56 4.23 -24.73 -3.88
CA PRO A 56 5.11 -23.55 -3.99
C PRO A 56 5.87 -23.52 -5.33
N VAL A 57 6.26 -24.68 -5.86
CA VAL A 57 7.01 -24.76 -7.12
C VAL A 57 6.13 -24.34 -8.29
N GLY A 58 4.93 -24.88 -8.41
CA GLY A 58 3.99 -24.52 -9.47
C GLY A 58 3.60 -23.04 -9.41
N CYS A 59 3.37 -22.48 -8.21
CA CYS A 59 3.09 -21.06 -8.06
C CYS A 59 4.27 -20.19 -8.54
N VAL A 60 5.50 -20.54 -8.16
CA VAL A 60 6.71 -19.82 -8.57
C VAL A 60 6.92 -19.90 -10.09
N GLU A 61 6.77 -21.09 -10.70
CA GLU A 61 6.93 -21.28 -12.15
C GLU A 61 5.89 -20.54 -12.99
N ALA A 62 4.72 -20.22 -12.42
CA ALA A 62 3.68 -19.44 -13.07
C ALA A 62 3.94 -17.93 -13.07
N LEU A 63 4.89 -17.45 -12.29
CA LEU A 63 5.24 -16.03 -12.19
C LEU A 63 6.32 -15.66 -13.23
N ASP A 64 6.31 -14.39 -13.66
CA ASP A 64 7.35 -13.86 -14.55
C ASP A 64 8.66 -13.67 -13.77
N PRO A 65 9.74 -14.40 -14.10
CA PRO A 65 11.01 -14.34 -13.38
C PRO A 65 11.74 -12.99 -13.52
N GLU A 66 11.40 -12.18 -14.51
CA GLU A 66 12.00 -10.86 -14.75
C GLU A 66 11.26 -9.72 -14.01
N ALA A 67 10.08 -10.01 -13.45
CA ALA A 67 9.28 -9.02 -12.75
C ALA A 67 9.75 -8.77 -11.31
N THR A 68 9.59 -7.54 -10.83
CA THR A 68 9.88 -7.17 -9.44
C THR A 68 8.61 -7.22 -8.60
N TYR A 69 8.56 -8.13 -7.64
CA TYR A 69 7.37 -8.41 -6.86
C TYR A 69 7.27 -7.64 -5.55
N ARG A 70 6.05 -7.19 -5.25
CA ARG A 70 5.64 -6.56 -3.99
C ARG A 70 4.50 -7.36 -3.41
N THR A 71 4.77 -8.20 -2.41
CA THR A 71 3.77 -9.11 -1.85
C THR A 71 2.88 -8.42 -0.83
N ILE A 72 1.60 -8.76 -0.84
CA ILE A 72 0.56 -8.11 -0.05
C ILE A 72 -0.37 -9.18 0.55
N CYS A 73 -0.70 -9.03 1.84
CA CYS A 73 -1.77 -9.82 2.45
C CYS A 73 -2.62 -8.96 3.37
N ALA A 74 -3.49 -9.57 4.17
CA ALA A 74 -4.37 -8.82 5.07
C ALA A 74 -3.59 -8.04 6.15
N LYS A 75 -2.51 -8.62 6.71
CA LYS A 75 -1.65 -8.00 7.74
C LYS A 75 -0.21 -7.91 7.26
N GLN A 76 0.57 -9.00 7.40
CA GLN A 76 1.95 -9.08 6.89
C GLN A 76 2.49 -10.52 6.82
N GLY A 77 2.03 -11.44 7.68
CA GLY A 77 2.65 -12.75 7.85
C GLY A 77 2.67 -13.61 6.59
N SER A 78 1.54 -13.76 5.90
CA SER A 78 1.48 -14.54 4.66
C SER A 78 2.26 -13.88 3.52
N ALA A 79 2.27 -12.55 3.44
CA ALA A 79 3.03 -11.81 2.44
C ALA A 79 4.54 -11.96 2.66
N MET A 80 4.99 -11.89 3.91
CA MET A 80 6.40 -12.10 4.28
C MET A 80 6.84 -13.52 3.91
N PHE A 81 6.04 -14.53 4.24
CA PHE A 81 6.32 -15.92 3.92
C PHE A 81 6.44 -16.16 2.40
N VAL A 82 5.51 -15.64 1.60
CA VAL A 82 5.59 -15.77 0.14
C VAL A 82 6.77 -14.99 -0.43
N ALA A 83 7.08 -13.81 0.12
CA ALA A 83 8.27 -13.05 -0.29
C ALA A 83 9.57 -13.84 -0.07
N GLU A 84 9.68 -14.58 1.04
CA GLU A 84 10.83 -15.47 1.31
C GLU A 84 10.90 -16.64 0.31
N ILE A 85 9.76 -17.26 -0.06
CA ILE A 85 9.73 -18.29 -1.10
C ILE A 85 10.24 -17.75 -2.44
N LEU A 86 9.80 -16.55 -2.84
CA LEU A 86 10.24 -15.93 -4.09
C LEU A 86 11.74 -15.59 -4.06
N GLU A 87 12.23 -15.04 -2.94
CA GLU A 87 13.67 -14.76 -2.75
C GLU A 87 14.52 -16.05 -2.85
N GLU A 88 14.08 -17.14 -2.20
CA GLU A 88 14.73 -18.45 -2.28
C GLU A 88 14.68 -19.05 -3.70
N ALA A 89 13.67 -18.75 -4.47
CA ALA A 89 13.55 -19.15 -5.87
C ALA A 89 14.38 -18.30 -6.83
N GLY A 90 15.03 -17.22 -6.34
CA GLY A 90 15.95 -16.39 -7.10
C GLY A 90 15.34 -15.12 -7.68
N PHE A 91 14.15 -14.70 -7.25
CA PHE A 91 13.60 -13.39 -7.61
C PHE A 91 14.35 -12.27 -6.90
N ASP A 92 14.70 -11.24 -7.63
CA ASP A 92 15.43 -10.09 -7.11
C ASP A 92 14.47 -9.04 -6.48
N ASP A 93 14.96 -8.37 -5.41
CA ASP A 93 14.28 -7.24 -4.72
C ASP A 93 12.81 -7.50 -4.38
N VAL A 94 12.49 -8.70 -3.88
CA VAL A 94 11.15 -9.00 -3.37
C VAL A 94 10.95 -8.32 -2.01
N ARG A 95 9.80 -7.66 -1.84
CA ARG A 95 9.43 -7.00 -0.58
C ARG A 95 7.98 -7.22 -0.23
N TRP A 96 7.66 -7.13 1.06
CA TRP A 96 6.29 -7.31 1.58
C TRP A 96 5.76 -6.05 2.24
N LEU A 97 4.43 -5.81 2.13
CA LEU A 97 3.75 -4.63 2.68
C LEU A 97 3.59 -4.73 4.19
N GLU A 98 4.18 -3.79 4.94
CA GLU A 98 4.00 -3.62 6.38
C GLU A 98 2.54 -3.30 6.72
N GLY A 99 1.99 -4.01 7.71
CA GLY A 99 0.60 -3.87 8.11
C GLY A 99 -0.43 -4.35 7.09
N GLY A 100 0.00 -4.72 5.88
CA GLY A 100 -0.84 -5.27 4.81
C GLY A 100 -2.02 -4.37 4.43
N MET A 101 -3.08 -4.96 3.89
CA MET A 101 -4.29 -4.22 3.46
C MET A 101 -5.03 -3.55 4.62
N ILE A 102 -4.86 -4.01 5.86
CA ILE A 102 -5.41 -3.33 7.05
C ILE A 102 -4.70 -2.00 7.26
N GLY A 103 -3.37 -1.96 7.21
CA GLY A 103 -2.56 -0.74 7.29
C GLY A 103 -2.86 0.22 6.14
N TRP A 104 -2.86 -0.31 4.90
CA TRP A 104 -3.24 0.45 3.70
C TRP A 104 -4.60 1.14 3.82
N GLY A 105 -5.60 0.45 4.38
CA GLY A 105 -6.93 1.02 4.62
C GLY A 105 -6.98 2.11 5.70
N GLN A 106 -5.91 2.31 6.47
CA GLN A 106 -5.87 3.28 7.59
C GLN A 106 -4.92 4.45 7.34
N VAL A 107 -3.93 4.30 6.45
CA VAL A 107 -2.93 5.34 6.23
C VAL A 107 -3.56 6.66 5.77
N LEU A 108 -3.04 7.76 6.30
CA LEU A 108 -3.31 9.13 5.84
C LEU A 108 -1.99 9.74 5.37
N ILE A 109 -1.95 10.14 4.11
CA ILE A 109 -0.73 10.65 3.47
C ILE A 109 -0.89 12.15 3.23
N PRO A 110 -0.14 13.01 3.96
CA PRO A 110 -0.23 14.44 3.82
C PRO A 110 0.45 14.91 2.53
N LYS A 111 -0.24 15.80 1.81
CA LYS A 111 0.28 16.48 0.62
C LYS A 111 0.00 17.97 0.75
N ARG A 112 1.06 18.79 0.76
CA ARG A 112 0.90 20.24 0.82
C ARG A 112 0.38 20.76 -0.52
N ILE A 113 -0.64 21.59 -0.47
CA ILE A 113 -1.19 22.29 -1.64
C ILE A 113 -0.65 23.71 -1.62
N PRO A 114 -0.07 24.20 -2.74
CA PRO A 114 0.37 25.59 -2.84
C PRO A 114 -0.79 26.56 -2.63
N THR A 115 -0.60 27.54 -1.73
CA THR A 115 -1.58 28.58 -1.40
C THR A 115 -0.95 29.96 -1.49
N PRO A 116 -1.74 31.05 -1.63
CA PRO A 116 -1.27 32.42 -1.38
C PRO A 116 -0.71 32.56 0.04
N ALA A 117 0.12 33.60 0.25
CA ALA A 117 0.77 33.82 1.52
C ALA A 117 -0.22 33.95 2.70
N GLY A 118 0.16 33.44 3.87
CA GLY A 118 -0.52 33.64 5.14
C GLY A 118 -1.17 32.41 5.76
N TYR A 119 -1.33 31.32 5.01
CA TYR A 119 -1.82 30.03 5.55
C TYR A 119 -1.26 28.86 4.76
N GLU A 120 -1.36 27.66 5.33
CA GLU A 120 -0.99 26.43 4.69
C GLU A 120 -2.23 25.56 4.46
N LEU A 121 -2.32 24.95 3.29
CA LEU A 121 -3.36 23.98 2.96
C LEU A 121 -2.73 22.61 2.77
N TRP A 122 -3.26 21.64 3.47
CA TRP A 122 -2.87 20.25 3.39
C TRP A 122 -4.03 19.38 2.91
N GLN A 123 -3.73 18.46 2.01
CA GLN A 123 -4.62 17.36 1.65
C GLN A 123 -4.10 16.10 2.32
N PHE A 124 -4.96 15.41 3.04
CA PHE A 124 -4.66 14.13 3.67
C PHE A 124 -5.34 13.03 2.86
N ASN A 125 -4.54 12.35 2.03
CA ASN A 125 -5.03 11.28 1.18
C ASN A 125 -5.17 9.99 1.97
N ARG A 126 -6.29 9.32 1.81
CA ARG A 126 -6.55 7.98 2.34
C ARG A 126 -6.77 7.03 1.16
N PRO A 127 -5.68 6.56 0.50
CA PRO A 127 -5.77 5.85 -0.77
C PRO A 127 -6.57 4.56 -0.65
N GLY A 128 -6.36 3.78 0.41
CA GLY A 128 -7.11 2.55 0.66
C GLY A 128 -8.62 2.72 0.93
N LYS A 129 -9.16 3.95 0.83
CA LYS A 129 -10.61 4.25 0.93
C LYS A 129 -11.07 5.23 -0.14
N ALA A 130 -10.22 5.55 -1.11
CA ALA A 130 -10.47 6.53 -2.15
C ALA A 130 -11.09 7.83 -1.59
N SER A 131 -10.57 8.30 -0.44
CA SER A 131 -11.08 9.50 0.23
C SER A 131 -9.95 10.42 0.64
N CYS A 132 -10.27 11.69 0.80
CA CYS A 132 -9.34 12.68 1.31
C CYS A 132 -10.05 13.63 2.28
N SER A 133 -9.26 14.26 3.14
CA SER A 133 -9.65 15.36 4.01
C SER A 133 -8.67 16.52 3.81
N TYR A 134 -9.01 17.70 4.32
CA TYR A 134 -8.17 18.88 4.16
C TYR A 134 -7.91 19.54 5.51
N GLY A 135 -6.70 20.08 5.70
CA GLY A 135 -6.31 20.87 6.84
C GLY A 135 -5.87 22.26 6.42
N LEU A 136 -6.54 23.30 6.92
CA LEU A 136 -6.12 24.68 6.76
C LEU A 136 -5.41 25.12 8.05
N VAL A 137 -4.13 25.47 7.93
CA VAL A 137 -3.29 25.89 9.07
C VAL A 137 -3.02 27.38 8.99
N HIS A 138 -3.28 28.09 10.10
CA HIS A 138 -2.99 29.49 10.29
C HIS A 138 -2.76 29.80 11.77
N ASP A 139 -1.72 30.58 12.09
CA ASP A 139 -1.36 31.01 13.45
C ASP A 139 -1.33 29.85 14.48
N GLY A 140 -0.77 28.70 14.11
CA GLY A 140 -0.65 27.53 14.98
C GLY A 140 -1.96 26.83 15.29
N GLN A 141 -3.01 27.09 14.50
CA GLN A 141 -4.29 26.38 14.58
C GLN A 141 -4.59 25.69 13.26
N MET A 142 -5.18 24.51 13.32
CA MET A 142 -5.63 23.78 12.15
C MET A 142 -7.14 23.55 12.16
N MET A 143 -7.79 23.94 11.07
CA MET A 143 -9.17 23.57 10.80
C MET A 143 -9.17 22.39 9.84
N VAL A 144 -9.86 21.31 10.19
CA VAL A 144 -9.96 20.09 9.37
C VAL A 144 -11.34 20.02 8.74
N PHE A 145 -11.35 19.75 7.42
CA PHE A 145 -12.57 19.53 6.64
C PHE A 145 -12.66 18.05 6.25
N ASP A 146 -13.83 17.46 6.36
CA ASP A 146 -14.10 16.04 6.09
C ASP A 146 -13.18 15.09 6.83
N ALA A 147 -12.95 15.37 8.12
CA ALA A 147 -12.08 14.57 8.95
C ALA A 147 -12.44 13.08 8.92
N SER A 148 -11.44 12.23 8.68
CA SER A 148 -11.60 10.80 8.90
C SER A 148 -11.68 10.49 10.41
N ARG A 149 -12.02 9.24 10.74
CA ARG A 149 -12.05 8.79 12.15
C ARG A 149 -10.67 8.74 12.84
N ASN A 150 -9.58 8.99 12.11
CA ASN A 150 -8.20 8.93 12.62
C ASN A 150 -7.84 10.26 13.29
N ILE A 151 -8.54 10.64 14.36
CA ILE A 151 -8.40 11.94 15.04
C ILE A 151 -6.98 12.18 15.55
N ASP A 152 -6.34 11.14 16.11
CA ASP A 152 -4.97 11.22 16.62
C ASP A 152 -3.95 11.66 15.55
N PHE A 153 -4.17 11.28 14.29
CA PHE A 153 -3.34 11.75 13.19
C PHE A 153 -3.38 13.28 13.06
N TYR A 154 -4.56 13.87 13.04
CA TYR A 154 -4.71 15.31 12.85
C TYR A 154 -4.16 16.09 14.04
N THR A 155 -4.37 15.61 15.27
CA THR A 155 -3.85 16.26 16.48
C THR A 155 -2.33 16.19 16.61
N THR A 156 -1.72 15.15 16.05
CA THR A 156 -0.25 15.02 16.02
C THR A 156 0.35 15.82 14.86
N PHE A 157 -0.38 15.98 13.77
CA PHE A 157 0.07 16.71 12.59
C PHE A 157 0.06 18.23 12.78
N ALA A 158 -0.92 18.75 13.53
CA ALA A 158 -1.08 20.18 13.81
C ALA A 158 0.00 20.70 14.75
#